data_905f702a134d325974460338b89a60d7
#
_entry.id   905f702a134d325974460338b89a60d7
#
_cell.length_a   1.000
_cell.length_b   1.000
_cell.length_c   1.000
_cell.angle_alpha   90.00
_cell.angle_beta   90.00
_cell.angle_gamma   90.00
#
_symmetry.space_group_name_H-M   'P 1'
#
loop_
_entity.id
_entity.type
_entity.pdbx_description
1 polymer ?
#
loop_
_entity_poly.entity_id
_entity_poly.type
_entity_poly.pdbx_seq_one_letter_code
_entity_poly.pdbx_strand_id
1 'polypeptide(L)'
;MRIVYGLGVLLEAILIAHCAIGSFKKHDRLGKSVCIYETLTFACAIVFFVFTFVPGHTVTVLAKGLTMALFDWMLIALMFYTQYYTGAVKTFKGVQAASMIFAVLDTYMLIENTWTNKIFDIESIKAENIKVVFNNDSLWYLSLIHI
;
A
#
# COMPACT_ATOMS: atom_id res chain seq x y z
N MET A 1 5.66 -24.99 2.77
CA MET A 1 6.15 -23.64 2.45
C MET A 1 5.20 -22.52 2.89
N ARG A 2 3.89 -22.56 2.61
CA ARG A 2 2.94 -21.47 2.99
C ARG A 2 2.96 -21.13 4.49
N ILE A 3 3.00 -22.14 5.38
CA ILE A 3 3.01 -21.90 6.84
C ILE A 3 4.29 -21.17 7.27
N VAL A 4 5.45 -21.57 6.75
CA VAL A 4 6.73 -20.92 7.08
C VAL A 4 6.75 -19.46 6.59
N TYR A 5 6.25 -19.22 5.37
CA TYR A 5 6.09 -17.88 4.83
C TYR A 5 5.12 -17.03 5.68
N GLY A 6 3.96 -17.58 6.02
CA GLY A 6 2.98 -16.91 6.86
C GLY A 6 3.52 -16.55 8.25
N LEU A 7 4.30 -17.46 8.88
CA LEU A 7 4.97 -17.19 10.15
C LEU A 7 6.02 -16.07 10.03
N GLY A 8 6.76 -16.04 8.91
CA GLY A 8 7.71 -14.96 8.62
C GLY A 8 7.03 -13.60 8.53
N VAL A 9 5.95 -13.51 7.73
CA VAL A 9 5.15 -12.28 7.59
C VAL A 9 4.54 -11.84 8.93
N LEU A 10 4.06 -12.79 9.76
CA LEU A 10 3.53 -12.47 11.08
C LEU A 10 4.61 -11.91 12.01
N LEU A 11 5.80 -12.50 12.01
CA LEU A 11 6.93 -12.01 12.79
C LEU A 11 7.34 -10.60 12.37
N GLU A 12 7.42 -10.35 11.06
CA GLU A 12 7.70 -9.03 10.50
C GLU A 12 6.63 -8.01 10.93
N ALA A 13 5.35 -8.38 10.83
CA ALA A 13 4.25 -7.52 11.26
C ALA A 13 4.35 -7.16 12.76
N ILE A 14 4.73 -8.10 13.63
CA ILE A 14 4.91 -7.84 15.06
C ILE A 14 6.07 -6.86 15.30
N LEU A 15 7.19 -7.02 14.58
CA LEU A 15 8.33 -6.09 14.68
C LEU A 15 7.96 -4.68 14.22
N ILE A 16 7.26 -4.55 13.09
CA ILE A 16 6.79 -3.26 12.57
C ILE A 16 5.83 -2.61 13.57
N ALA A 17 4.87 -3.36 14.13
CA ALA A 17 3.95 -2.84 15.13
C ALA A 17 4.70 -2.32 16.38
N HIS A 18 5.73 -3.01 16.82
CA HIS A 18 6.57 -2.55 17.94
C HIS A 18 7.28 -1.24 17.62
N CYS A 19 7.84 -1.09 16.42
CA CYS A 19 8.46 0.14 15.95
C CYS A 19 7.44 1.29 15.86
N ALA A 20 6.25 1.04 15.32
CA ALA A 20 5.19 2.04 15.20
C ALA A 20 4.74 2.57 16.58
N ILE A 21 4.61 1.68 17.59
CA ILE A 21 4.30 2.08 18.97
C ILE A 21 5.43 2.96 19.55
N GLY A 22 6.69 2.63 19.26
CA GLY A 22 7.84 3.43 19.67
C GLY A 22 7.83 4.83 19.04
N SER A 23 7.53 4.91 17.76
CA SER A 23 7.44 6.17 17.00
C SER A 23 6.24 7.02 17.43
N PHE A 24 5.11 6.40 17.78
CA PHE A 24 3.91 7.09 18.27
C PHE A 24 4.14 7.86 19.58
N LYS A 25 5.03 7.35 20.44
CA LYS A 25 5.40 8.02 21.70
C LYS A 25 6.17 9.32 21.49
N LYS A 26 6.74 9.54 20.31
CA LYS A 26 7.39 10.78 19.94
C LYS A 26 6.34 11.80 19.51
N HIS A 27 6.21 12.90 20.26
CA HIS A 27 5.19 13.94 20.00
C HIS A 27 5.57 14.92 18.89
N ASP A 28 6.76 14.81 18.31
CA ASP A 28 7.21 15.66 17.20
C ASP A 28 6.56 15.25 15.86
N ARG A 29 6.59 16.16 14.89
CA ARG A 29 6.00 15.93 13.57
C ARG A 29 6.73 14.84 12.79
N LEU A 30 8.04 14.72 13.01
CA LEU A 30 8.87 13.74 12.36
C LEU A 30 8.51 12.33 12.86
N GLY A 31 8.41 12.12 14.18
CA GLY A 31 8.00 10.85 14.78
C GLY A 31 6.60 10.44 14.33
N LYS A 32 5.67 11.39 14.20
CA LYS A 32 4.31 11.10 13.67
C LYS A 32 4.34 10.63 12.22
N SER A 33 5.14 11.24 11.35
CA SER A 33 5.24 10.80 9.94
C SER A 33 5.87 9.41 9.81
N VAL A 34 6.87 9.10 10.65
CA VAL A 34 7.44 7.74 10.73
C VAL A 34 6.39 6.74 11.20
N CYS A 35 5.64 7.07 12.27
CA CYS A 35 4.56 6.23 12.78
C CYS A 35 3.50 5.91 11.72
N ILE A 36 3.10 6.90 10.91
CA ILE A 36 2.16 6.70 9.80
C ILE A 36 2.74 5.72 8.77
N TYR A 37 3.99 5.92 8.37
CA TYR A 37 4.67 5.04 7.42
C TYR A 37 4.74 3.58 7.93
N GLU A 38 5.15 3.39 9.18
CA GLU A 38 5.24 2.06 9.81
C GLU A 38 3.85 1.41 9.94
N THR A 39 2.81 2.19 10.27
CA THR A 39 1.43 1.69 10.34
C THR A 39 0.93 1.22 8.97
N LEU A 40 1.23 1.94 7.89
CA LEU A 40 0.89 1.52 6.53
C LEU A 40 1.65 0.27 6.12
N THR A 41 2.94 0.16 6.48
CA THR A 41 3.75 -1.03 6.24
C THR A 41 3.19 -2.25 6.99
N PHE A 42 2.76 -2.06 8.24
CA PHE A 42 2.07 -3.09 9.02
C PHE A 42 0.78 -3.54 8.33
N ALA A 43 -0.06 -2.59 7.88
CA ALA A 43 -1.29 -2.90 7.14
C ALA A 43 -0.99 -3.72 5.88
N CYS A 44 0.06 -3.37 5.13
CA CYS A 44 0.51 -4.13 3.97
C CYS A 44 0.91 -5.57 4.33
N ALA A 45 1.68 -5.76 5.42
CA ALA A 45 2.05 -7.09 5.91
C ALA A 45 0.81 -7.93 6.29
N ILE A 46 -0.21 -7.32 6.92
CA ILE A 46 -1.47 -8.00 7.24
C ILE A 46 -2.23 -8.41 5.97
N VAL A 47 -2.29 -7.56 4.95
CA VAL A 47 -2.91 -7.90 3.66
C VAL A 47 -2.20 -9.11 3.04
N PHE A 48 -0.88 -9.14 3.03
CA PHE A 48 -0.10 -10.29 2.55
C PHE A 48 -0.34 -11.56 3.37
N PHE A 49 -0.42 -11.42 4.70
CA PHE A 49 -0.71 -12.54 5.59
C PHE A 49 -2.09 -13.15 5.29
N VAL A 50 -3.14 -12.32 5.24
CA VAL A 50 -4.51 -12.76 4.93
C VAL A 50 -4.55 -13.44 3.56
N PHE A 51 -3.92 -12.83 2.54
CA PHE A 51 -3.86 -13.38 1.20
C PHE A 51 -3.20 -14.77 1.13
N THR A 52 -2.20 -15.02 1.98
CA THR A 52 -1.50 -16.33 2.03
C THR A 52 -2.44 -17.46 2.45
N PHE A 53 -3.44 -17.18 3.28
CA PHE A 53 -4.32 -18.19 3.88
C PHE A 53 -5.72 -18.26 3.27
N VAL A 54 -6.19 -17.22 2.62
CA VAL A 54 -7.55 -17.14 2.03
C VAL A 54 -7.46 -17.14 0.51
N PRO A 55 -7.46 -18.34 -0.13
CA PRO A 55 -7.42 -18.43 -1.59
C PRO A 55 -8.79 -18.06 -2.18
N GLY A 56 -8.78 -17.26 -3.24
CA GLY A 56 -9.99 -16.90 -3.98
C GLY A 56 -9.70 -15.77 -4.97
N HIS A 57 -10.32 -15.81 -6.15
CA HIS A 57 -10.09 -14.81 -7.20
C HIS A 57 -10.37 -13.39 -6.68
N THR A 58 -11.57 -13.15 -6.17
CA THR A 58 -11.98 -11.84 -5.65
C THR A 58 -11.08 -11.36 -4.50
N VAL A 59 -10.70 -12.28 -3.59
CA VAL A 59 -9.79 -11.95 -2.47
C VAL A 59 -8.42 -11.57 -2.99
N THR A 60 -7.93 -12.26 -4.03
CA THR A 60 -6.62 -11.98 -4.64
C THR A 60 -6.62 -10.63 -5.35
N VAL A 61 -7.68 -10.30 -6.12
CA VAL A 61 -7.83 -9.00 -6.78
C VAL A 61 -7.90 -7.88 -5.75
N LEU A 62 -8.71 -8.04 -4.70
CA LEU A 62 -8.82 -7.07 -3.61
C LEU A 62 -7.50 -6.87 -2.87
N ALA A 63 -6.82 -7.96 -2.49
CA ALA A 63 -5.54 -7.89 -1.80
C ALA A 63 -4.47 -7.18 -2.65
N LYS A 64 -4.44 -7.45 -3.97
CA LYS A 64 -3.52 -6.78 -4.89
C LYS A 64 -3.83 -5.29 -5.02
N GLY A 65 -5.12 -4.93 -5.17
CA GLY A 65 -5.55 -3.53 -5.19
C GLY A 65 -5.22 -2.79 -3.90
N LEU A 66 -5.52 -3.40 -2.74
CA LEU A 66 -5.17 -2.83 -1.43
C LEU A 66 -3.66 -2.65 -1.26
N THR A 67 -2.86 -3.62 -1.72
CA THR A 67 -1.40 -3.50 -1.67
C THR A 67 -0.91 -2.31 -2.48
N MET A 68 -1.41 -2.12 -3.71
CA MET A 68 -1.04 -0.98 -4.55
C MET A 68 -1.45 0.34 -3.88
N ALA A 69 -2.68 0.45 -3.40
CA ALA A 69 -3.15 1.63 -2.69
C ALA A 69 -2.30 1.95 -1.44
N LEU A 70 -1.95 0.93 -0.65
CA LEU A 70 -1.08 1.11 0.52
C LEU A 70 0.32 1.60 0.12
N PHE A 71 0.87 1.14 -1.01
CA PHE A 71 2.14 1.67 -1.52
C PHE A 71 2.06 3.16 -1.84
N ASP A 72 0.98 3.63 -2.47
CA ASP A 72 0.82 5.06 -2.75
C ASP A 72 0.77 5.88 -1.45
N TRP A 73 0.03 5.41 -0.46
CA TRP A 73 0.00 6.06 0.84
C TRP A 73 1.35 6.02 1.57
N MET A 74 2.13 4.95 1.42
CA MET A 74 3.49 4.87 1.96
C MET A 74 4.42 5.89 1.30
N LEU A 75 4.34 6.07 -0.03
CA LEU A 75 5.11 7.09 -0.75
C LEU A 75 4.75 8.51 -0.28
N ILE A 76 3.46 8.77 -0.04
CA ILE A 76 3.01 10.06 0.51
C ILE A 76 3.55 10.26 1.93
N ALA A 77 3.49 9.24 2.79
CA ALA A 77 4.05 9.31 4.13
C ALA A 77 5.56 9.58 4.12
N LEU A 78 6.29 8.94 3.20
CA LEU A 78 7.72 9.17 2.98
C LEU A 78 7.99 10.60 2.48
N MET A 79 7.16 11.12 1.57
CA MET A 79 7.24 12.51 1.10
C MET A 79 7.04 13.48 2.28
N PHE A 80 6.05 13.28 3.14
CA PHE A 80 5.86 14.09 4.33
C PHE A 80 7.05 14.02 5.29
N TYR A 81 7.56 12.82 5.54
CA TYR A 81 8.76 12.61 6.35
C TYR A 81 9.93 13.45 5.81
N THR A 82 10.23 13.34 4.51
CA THR A 82 11.32 14.07 3.87
C THR A 82 11.13 15.58 3.98
N GLN A 83 9.91 16.08 3.78
CA GLN A 83 9.60 17.51 3.89
C GLN A 83 9.71 18.02 5.33
N TYR A 84 9.32 17.24 6.33
CA TYR A 84 9.52 17.61 7.73
C TYR A 84 10.99 17.59 8.11
N TYR A 85 11.75 16.61 7.63
CA TYR A 85 13.17 16.49 7.87
C TYR A 85 13.97 17.65 7.26
N THR A 86 13.63 18.07 6.03
CA THR A 86 14.30 19.17 5.32
C THR A 86 13.76 20.57 5.68
N GLY A 87 12.68 20.66 6.44
CA GLY A 87 12.01 21.92 6.74
C GLY A 87 11.21 22.52 5.57
N ALA A 88 11.08 21.80 4.46
CA ALA A 88 10.49 22.29 3.21
C ALA A 88 8.94 22.21 3.16
N VAL A 89 8.28 21.92 4.27
CA VAL A 89 6.81 21.72 4.35
C VAL A 89 6.00 22.86 3.77
N LYS A 90 6.42 24.12 4.02
CA LYS A 90 5.67 25.30 3.55
C LYS A 90 5.74 25.49 2.04
N THR A 91 6.85 25.06 1.43
CA THR A 91 7.13 25.24 -0.01
C THR A 91 6.30 24.30 -0.88
N PHE A 92 5.96 23.10 -0.37
CA PHE A 92 5.34 22.05 -1.15
C PHE A 92 3.87 21.74 -0.79
N LYS A 93 3.15 22.69 -0.15
CA LYS A 93 1.74 22.48 0.24
C LYS A 93 0.82 22.07 -0.92
N GLY A 94 1.00 22.66 -2.09
CA GLY A 94 0.21 22.33 -3.29
C GLY A 94 0.46 20.88 -3.75
N VAL A 95 1.72 20.47 -3.74
CA VAL A 95 2.11 19.09 -4.09
C VAL A 95 1.52 18.09 -3.10
N GLN A 96 1.56 18.40 -1.79
CA GLN A 96 0.95 17.57 -0.74
C GLN A 96 -0.54 17.35 -0.99
N ALA A 97 -1.28 18.45 -1.23
CA ALA A 97 -2.72 18.37 -1.48
C ALA A 97 -3.03 17.57 -2.75
N ALA A 98 -2.31 17.82 -3.84
CA ALA A 98 -2.47 17.09 -5.09
C ALA A 98 -2.18 15.60 -4.93
N SER A 99 -1.09 15.23 -4.26
CA SER A 99 -0.73 13.83 -4.00
C SER A 99 -1.76 13.12 -3.14
N MET A 100 -2.31 13.77 -2.12
CA MET A 100 -3.37 13.19 -1.28
C MET A 100 -4.66 12.98 -2.07
N ILE A 101 -5.07 13.94 -2.90
CA ILE A 101 -6.26 13.80 -3.77
C ILE A 101 -6.05 12.64 -4.73
N PHE A 102 -4.88 12.56 -5.37
CA PHE A 102 -4.53 11.47 -6.27
C PHE A 102 -4.63 10.10 -5.55
N ALA A 103 -4.01 9.94 -4.39
CA ALA A 103 -4.04 8.67 -3.66
C ALA A 103 -5.46 8.26 -3.21
N VAL A 104 -6.32 9.22 -2.85
CA VAL A 104 -7.73 8.94 -2.53
C VAL A 104 -8.46 8.40 -3.76
N LEU A 105 -8.30 9.07 -4.92
CA LEU A 105 -8.92 8.63 -6.17
C LEU A 105 -8.39 7.27 -6.61
N ASP A 106 -7.07 7.06 -6.55
CA ASP A 106 -6.44 5.80 -6.90
C ASP A 106 -6.92 4.66 -5.98
N THR A 107 -6.94 4.89 -4.67
CA THR A 107 -7.47 3.92 -3.71
C THR A 107 -8.92 3.53 -4.04
N TYR A 108 -9.77 4.51 -4.36
CA TYR A 108 -11.15 4.24 -4.75
C TYR A 108 -11.22 3.35 -6.00
N MET A 109 -10.47 3.69 -7.04
CA MET A 109 -10.44 2.95 -8.31
C MET A 109 -9.89 1.54 -8.15
N LEU A 110 -8.85 1.35 -7.34
CA LEU A 110 -8.26 0.04 -7.07
C LEU A 110 -9.21 -0.86 -6.26
N ILE A 111 -9.98 -0.30 -5.33
CA ILE A 111 -11.02 -1.04 -4.60
C ILE A 111 -12.18 -1.39 -5.55
N GLU A 112 -12.66 -0.45 -6.36
CA GLU A 112 -13.71 -0.68 -7.35
C GLU A 112 -13.31 -1.78 -8.34
N ASN A 113 -12.02 -1.89 -8.67
CA ASN A 113 -11.50 -2.92 -9.56
C ASN A 113 -11.81 -4.34 -9.09
N THR A 114 -12.03 -4.55 -7.79
CA THR A 114 -12.40 -5.86 -7.23
C THR A 114 -13.68 -6.43 -7.84
N TRP A 115 -14.60 -5.57 -8.26
CA TRP A 115 -15.88 -5.96 -8.87
C TRP A 115 -15.95 -5.72 -10.37
N THR A 116 -15.14 -4.80 -10.88
CA THR A 116 -15.24 -4.37 -12.29
C THR A 116 -14.17 -4.97 -13.18
N ASN A 117 -13.01 -5.39 -12.62
CA ASN A 117 -11.81 -5.86 -13.33
C ASN A 117 -11.36 -4.92 -14.47
N LYS A 118 -11.65 -3.60 -14.34
CA LYS A 118 -11.36 -2.62 -15.38
C LYS A 118 -9.89 -2.23 -15.48
N ILE A 119 -9.14 -2.28 -14.37
CA ILE A 119 -7.75 -1.85 -14.31
C ILE A 119 -6.83 -3.05 -14.53
N PHE A 120 -7.04 -4.11 -13.76
CA PHE A 120 -6.30 -5.36 -13.88
C PHE A 120 -7.18 -6.55 -13.51
N ASP A 121 -6.83 -7.71 -14.02
CA ASP A 121 -7.43 -8.99 -13.66
C ASP A 121 -6.33 -10.02 -13.37
N ILE A 122 -6.71 -11.15 -12.79
CA ILE A 122 -5.83 -12.25 -12.44
C ILE A 122 -6.17 -13.46 -13.30
N GLU A 123 -5.32 -13.73 -14.30
CA GLU A 123 -5.53 -14.86 -15.25
C GLU A 123 -5.34 -16.24 -14.62
N SER A 124 -4.46 -16.37 -13.63
CA SER A 124 -4.20 -17.67 -13.01
C SER A 124 -3.84 -17.56 -11.54
N ILE A 125 -4.56 -18.31 -10.71
CA ILE A 125 -4.25 -18.53 -9.29
C ILE A 125 -3.59 -19.90 -9.16
N LYS A 126 -2.42 -20.11 -9.75
CA LYS A 126 -1.58 -21.25 -9.36
C LYS A 126 -0.70 -20.80 -8.19
N ALA A 127 -0.58 -21.67 -7.19
CA ALA A 127 0.09 -21.36 -5.90
C ALA A 127 1.51 -20.77 -6.00
N GLU A 128 2.13 -20.82 -7.17
CA GLU A 128 3.50 -20.35 -7.42
C GLU A 128 3.58 -19.17 -8.39
N ASN A 129 2.53 -18.89 -9.20
CA ASN A 129 2.56 -17.83 -10.19
C ASN A 129 1.19 -17.15 -10.30
N ILE A 130 1.05 -15.98 -9.68
CA ILE A 130 -0.08 -15.09 -9.91
C ILE A 130 0.25 -14.21 -11.10
N LYS A 131 -0.41 -14.45 -12.22
CA LYS A 131 -0.27 -13.59 -13.40
C LYS A 131 -1.32 -12.48 -13.35
N VAL A 132 -0.85 -11.27 -13.09
CA VAL A 132 -1.67 -10.05 -13.15
C VAL A 132 -1.62 -9.53 -14.58
N VAL A 133 -2.79 -9.31 -15.17
CA VAL A 133 -2.93 -8.73 -16.51
C VAL A 133 -3.59 -7.37 -16.36
N PHE A 134 -2.87 -6.32 -16.76
CA PHE A 134 -3.40 -4.97 -16.78
C PHE A 134 -4.21 -4.74 -18.05
N ASN A 135 -5.34 -4.07 -17.90
CA ASN A 135 -6.17 -3.69 -19.03
C ASN A 135 -5.60 -2.43 -19.69
N ASN A 136 -5.05 -2.57 -20.92
CA ASN A 136 -4.38 -1.50 -21.65
C ASN A 136 -5.31 -0.32 -22.02
N ASP A 137 -6.62 -0.52 -22.01
CA ASP A 137 -7.62 0.52 -22.32
C ASP A 137 -7.90 1.44 -21.12
N SER A 138 -7.32 1.15 -19.96
CA SER A 138 -7.49 1.95 -18.76
C SER A 138 -6.52 3.13 -18.74
N LEU A 139 -7.03 4.35 -18.66
CA LEU A 139 -6.22 5.56 -18.44
C LEU A 139 -5.38 5.48 -17.17
N TRP A 140 -5.81 4.69 -16.18
CA TRP A 140 -5.07 4.41 -14.94
C TRP A 140 -3.83 3.55 -15.15
N TYR A 141 -3.84 2.66 -16.12
CA TYR A 141 -2.65 1.89 -16.48
C TYR A 141 -1.48 2.80 -16.89
N LEU A 142 -1.77 3.85 -17.65
CA LEU A 142 -0.76 4.85 -18.05
C LEU A 142 -0.26 5.67 -16.86
N SER A 143 -1.10 6.00 -15.88
CA SER A 143 -0.66 6.73 -14.68
C SER A 143 0.19 5.90 -13.74
N LEU A 144 -0.09 4.59 -13.58
CA LEU A 144 0.69 3.66 -12.76
C LEU A 144 2.09 3.38 -13.33
N ILE A 145 2.26 3.43 -14.66
CA ILE A 145 3.58 3.23 -15.30
C ILE A 145 4.47 4.47 -15.19
N HIS A 146 3.88 5.65 -14.99
CA HIS A 146 4.63 6.92 -14.94
C HIS A 146 5.00 7.37 -13.52
N ILE A 147 4.64 6.59 -12.49
CA ILE A 147 5.10 6.77 -11.11
C ILE A 147 6.31 5.88 -10.85
#